data_3e0a8c851947e82fe9b7aac706bb95c6
#
_entry.id   3e0a8c851947e82fe9b7aac706bb95c6
#
_cell.length_a   1.000
_cell.length_b   1.000
_cell.length_c   1.000
_cell.angle_alpha   90.00
_cell.angle_beta   90.00
_cell.angle_gamma   90.00
#
_symmetry.space_group_name_H-M   'P 1'
#
loop_
_entity.id
_entity.type
_entity.pdbx_description
1 polymer ?
#
loop_
_entity_poly.entity_id
_entity_poly.type
_entity_poly.pdbx_seq_one_letter_code
_entity_poly.pdbx_strand_id
1 'polypeptide(L)'
;MHQPKEDMMQFDFDTLIDRRHTNSLKWDVANGELPMWVADMDFRTSPEIIEALKSRVEHGIYGYATIPEEWNQAYVSWWKTRYHVDLIADRLVFCTGVVPAISSIIRKITTPNENVLIQTPVYNIFFNCILNNGRRVVESPLVYDGRHYEIDFEDLERKLANPQTTVMILCNPHNPIGKVWDRDTLARIGALCLKHHVIVISDEIHCDLTNPGITHTPFVSISPECANNCITCMAPTKTFNIAGLQTAAVYVPNPQLHHKVWRGLNTDEVAEPNAFAIDATIAAYRKGAPWLDALRQYLYDNKQAVDEFLSLNLPNVHCIASQATYLLWLDVSAYTDDSHRFANEIRQKTGLFVSAGTEYGGNGAKFLRLNVACPRATLYDGLNRLKRAIILRSVSYTHLTLPTN
;
A
#
# COMPACT_ATOMS: atom_id res chain seq x y z
N MET A 1 -24.33 -15.96 34.71
CA MET A 1 -24.19 -16.81 33.50
C MET A 1 -22.95 -16.32 32.78
N HIS A 2 -21.84 -17.09 32.89
CA HIS A 2 -20.63 -16.82 32.12
C HIS A 2 -20.90 -17.23 30.66
N GLN A 3 -20.89 -16.27 29.72
CA GLN A 3 -20.76 -16.61 28.31
C GLN A 3 -19.40 -17.30 28.11
N PRO A 4 -19.33 -18.42 27.39
CA PRO A 4 -18.07 -19.02 27.03
C PRO A 4 -17.29 -18.00 26.18
N LYS A 5 -16.02 -17.76 26.53
CA LYS A 5 -15.07 -17.12 25.61
C LYS A 5 -15.03 -18.03 24.39
N GLU A 6 -15.54 -17.54 23.25
CA GLU A 6 -15.26 -18.16 21.97
C GLU A 6 -13.75 -18.36 21.88
N ASP A 7 -13.30 -19.58 21.61
CA ASP A 7 -11.91 -19.90 21.29
C ASP A 7 -11.51 -19.04 20.07
N MET A 8 -10.91 -17.90 20.33
CA MET A 8 -10.31 -17.10 19.26
C MET A 8 -9.20 -17.98 18.65
N MET A 9 -9.37 -18.38 17.40
CA MET A 9 -8.33 -19.08 16.65
C MET A 9 -7.04 -18.25 16.74
N GLN A 10 -6.05 -18.80 17.45
CA GLN A 10 -4.80 -18.10 17.65
C GLN A 10 -3.93 -18.30 16.42
N PHE A 11 -3.79 -17.26 15.60
CA PHE A 11 -2.85 -17.26 14.49
C PHE A 11 -1.45 -16.89 14.99
N ASP A 12 -0.43 -17.55 14.45
CA ASP A 12 0.96 -17.32 14.81
C ASP A 12 1.60 -16.29 13.88
N PHE A 13 1.96 -15.14 14.44
CA PHE A 13 2.71 -14.07 13.76
C PHE A 13 4.12 -13.88 14.37
N ASP A 14 4.52 -14.67 15.36
CA ASP A 14 5.81 -14.54 16.04
C ASP A 14 6.87 -15.55 15.58
N THR A 15 6.48 -16.63 14.91
CA THR A 15 7.42 -17.59 14.34
C THR A 15 8.29 -16.93 13.28
N LEU A 16 9.62 -17.01 13.49
CA LEU A 16 10.62 -16.56 12.52
C LEU A 16 10.67 -17.55 11.36
N ILE A 17 10.40 -17.06 10.16
CA ILE A 17 10.45 -17.85 8.93
C ILE A 17 11.68 -17.41 8.15
N ASP A 18 12.59 -18.35 7.88
CA ASP A 18 13.73 -18.06 7.01
C ASP A 18 13.26 -17.91 5.56
N ARG A 19 13.48 -16.72 5.01
CA ARG A 19 13.12 -16.35 3.64
C ARG A 19 14.35 -16.12 2.75
N ARG A 20 15.56 -16.35 3.27
CA ARG A 20 16.80 -16.25 2.50
C ARG A 20 16.90 -17.42 1.54
N HIS A 21 17.50 -17.17 0.38
CA HIS A 21 17.68 -18.18 -0.68
C HIS A 21 16.37 -18.77 -1.20
N THR A 22 15.28 -17.99 -1.14
CA THR A 22 13.96 -18.36 -1.67
C THR A 22 13.54 -17.52 -2.87
N ASN A 23 14.47 -16.81 -3.50
CA ASN A 23 14.24 -15.81 -4.55
C ASN A 23 13.31 -14.67 -4.05
N SER A 24 13.41 -14.33 -2.77
CA SER A 24 12.62 -13.25 -2.17
C SER A 24 13.25 -11.90 -2.49
N LEU A 25 12.52 -11.02 -3.20
CA LEU A 25 12.96 -9.64 -3.45
C LEU A 25 13.35 -8.91 -2.15
N LYS A 26 12.64 -9.18 -1.05
CA LYS A 26 12.90 -8.56 0.25
C LYS A 26 14.13 -9.15 0.93
N TRP A 27 14.30 -10.49 0.92
CA TRP A 27 15.25 -11.19 1.77
C TRP A 27 16.51 -11.69 1.07
N ASP A 28 16.57 -11.67 -0.26
CA ASP A 28 17.81 -12.00 -0.99
C ASP A 28 18.73 -10.77 -1.01
N VAL A 29 19.21 -10.42 0.20
CA VAL A 29 20.11 -9.31 0.51
C VAL A 29 21.41 -9.86 1.12
N ALA A 30 22.43 -9.00 1.33
CA ALA A 30 23.71 -9.42 1.86
C ALA A 30 23.59 -10.06 3.26
N ASN A 31 24.54 -10.95 3.58
CA ASN A 31 24.57 -11.60 4.90
C ASN A 31 24.67 -10.54 6.01
N GLY A 32 23.86 -10.73 7.08
CA GLY A 32 23.80 -9.82 8.21
C GLY A 32 22.87 -8.61 8.00
N GLU A 33 22.36 -8.37 6.79
CA GLU A 33 21.35 -7.35 6.56
C GLU A 33 19.96 -7.77 7.04
N LEU A 34 19.21 -6.82 7.56
CA LEU A 34 17.81 -6.97 7.98
C LEU A 34 16.94 -6.09 7.09
N PRO A 35 16.18 -6.68 6.14
CA PRO A 35 15.36 -5.92 5.23
C PRO A 35 13.99 -5.58 5.83
N MET A 36 13.69 -4.28 5.93
CA MET A 36 12.40 -3.73 6.35
C MET A 36 11.89 -2.68 5.34
N TRP A 37 12.13 -2.89 4.05
CA TRP A 37 11.88 -1.93 2.98
C TRP A 37 10.73 -2.30 2.05
N VAL A 38 10.66 -3.56 1.58
CA VAL A 38 9.60 -4.02 0.65
C VAL A 38 8.27 -4.15 1.39
N ALA A 39 7.19 -3.76 0.70
CA ALA A 39 5.83 -3.88 1.20
C ALA A 39 5.26 -5.30 0.97
N ASP A 40 5.89 -6.31 1.61
CA ASP A 40 5.37 -7.64 1.86
C ASP A 40 5.55 -7.99 3.34
N MET A 41 4.91 -9.05 3.82
CA MET A 41 4.94 -9.45 5.23
C MET A 41 5.86 -10.65 5.45
N ASP A 42 6.39 -10.78 6.67
CA ASP A 42 7.20 -11.93 7.08
C ASP A 42 6.36 -13.00 7.80
N PHE A 43 5.07 -13.03 7.54
CA PHE A 43 4.10 -13.99 8.07
C PHE A 43 3.63 -14.94 6.97
N ARG A 44 3.24 -16.15 7.37
CA ARG A 44 2.46 -17.01 6.48
C ARG A 44 1.11 -16.35 6.19
N THR A 45 0.61 -16.53 4.97
CA THR A 45 -0.77 -16.19 4.64
C THR A 45 -1.78 -17.05 5.41
N SER A 46 -3.08 -16.75 5.28
CA SER A 46 -4.11 -17.52 6.00
C SER A 46 -4.07 -19.00 5.66
N PRO A 47 -4.37 -19.88 6.63
CA PRO A 47 -4.40 -21.33 6.40
C PRO A 47 -5.32 -21.75 5.26
N GLU A 48 -6.43 -21.06 5.08
CA GLU A 48 -7.44 -21.35 4.05
C GLU A 48 -6.90 -21.09 2.63
N ILE A 49 -6.07 -20.07 2.48
CA ILE A 49 -5.38 -19.80 1.21
C ILE A 49 -4.34 -20.89 0.95
N ILE A 50 -3.56 -21.27 1.97
CA ILE A 50 -2.56 -22.34 1.83
C ILE A 50 -3.24 -23.64 1.40
N GLU A 51 -4.39 -23.98 1.98
CA GLU A 51 -5.12 -25.21 1.65
C GLU A 51 -5.69 -25.18 0.21
N ALA A 52 -6.24 -24.04 -0.21
CA ALA A 52 -6.69 -23.87 -1.59
C ALA A 52 -5.55 -24.04 -2.60
N LEU A 53 -4.37 -23.47 -2.29
CA LEU A 53 -3.18 -23.63 -3.14
C LEU A 53 -2.67 -25.06 -3.16
N LYS A 54 -2.65 -25.79 -2.03
CA LYS A 54 -2.28 -27.21 -1.99
C LYS A 54 -3.20 -28.07 -2.86
N SER A 55 -4.51 -27.88 -2.74
CA SER A 55 -5.48 -28.58 -3.58
C SER A 55 -5.21 -28.36 -5.08
N ARG A 56 -4.85 -27.12 -5.45
CA ARG A 56 -4.49 -26.80 -6.85
C ARG A 56 -3.17 -27.44 -7.27
N VAL A 57 -2.18 -27.50 -6.38
CA VAL A 57 -0.92 -28.20 -6.64
C VAL A 57 -1.14 -29.71 -6.82
N GLU A 58 -1.94 -30.33 -5.97
CA GLU A 58 -2.27 -31.76 -6.04
C GLU A 58 -3.02 -32.16 -7.32
N HIS A 59 -3.85 -31.24 -7.86
CA HIS A 59 -4.50 -31.45 -9.16
C HIS A 59 -3.48 -31.62 -10.32
N GLY A 60 -2.33 -30.92 -10.27
CA GLY A 60 -1.17 -31.15 -11.13
C GLY A 60 -1.30 -30.68 -12.59
N ILE A 61 -2.40 -30.04 -12.99
CA ILE A 61 -2.61 -29.50 -14.35
C ILE A 61 -2.76 -27.97 -14.25
N TYR A 62 -1.82 -27.24 -14.84
CA TYR A 62 -1.70 -25.78 -14.75
C TYR A 62 -1.94 -25.13 -16.12
N GLY A 63 -3.06 -25.49 -16.77
CA GLY A 63 -3.51 -24.90 -18.03
C GLY A 63 -4.09 -23.50 -17.84
N TYR A 64 -4.66 -22.95 -18.91
CA TYR A 64 -5.34 -21.65 -18.85
C TYR A 64 -6.50 -21.68 -17.86
N ALA A 65 -6.61 -20.64 -17.05
CA ALA A 65 -7.68 -20.48 -16.08
C ALA A 65 -8.76 -19.54 -16.61
N THR A 66 -10.00 -19.79 -16.20
CA THR A 66 -11.12 -18.87 -16.42
C THR A 66 -11.42 -18.10 -15.15
N ILE A 67 -12.16 -17.01 -15.27
CA ILE A 67 -12.64 -16.22 -14.13
C ILE A 67 -14.08 -16.67 -13.86
N PRO A 68 -14.32 -17.49 -12.82
CA PRO A 68 -15.66 -18.00 -12.53
C PRO A 68 -16.49 -16.93 -11.80
N GLU A 69 -17.81 -17.10 -11.81
CA GLU A 69 -18.72 -16.20 -11.09
C GLU A 69 -18.40 -16.12 -9.58
N GLU A 70 -17.92 -17.21 -8.99
CA GLU A 70 -17.51 -17.27 -7.58
C GLU A 70 -16.42 -16.27 -7.23
N TRP A 71 -15.55 -15.91 -8.17
CA TRP A 71 -14.55 -14.87 -7.99
C TRP A 71 -15.21 -13.50 -7.87
N ASN A 72 -16.13 -13.16 -8.76
CA ASN A 72 -16.91 -11.92 -8.70
C ASN A 72 -17.70 -11.84 -7.39
N GLN A 73 -18.38 -12.92 -7.02
CA GLN A 73 -19.17 -13.00 -5.79
C GLN A 73 -18.31 -12.88 -4.52
N ALA A 74 -17.06 -13.35 -4.55
CA ALA A 74 -16.14 -13.20 -3.43
C ALA A 74 -15.82 -11.70 -3.19
N TYR A 75 -15.54 -10.92 -4.23
CA TYR A 75 -15.36 -9.46 -4.14
C TYR A 75 -16.64 -8.76 -3.69
N VAL A 76 -17.78 -9.06 -4.32
CA VAL A 76 -19.08 -8.46 -3.98
C VAL A 76 -19.41 -8.67 -2.51
N SER A 77 -19.32 -9.91 -2.03
CA SER A 77 -19.61 -10.26 -0.64
C SER A 77 -18.64 -9.58 0.34
N TRP A 78 -17.34 -9.58 0.03
CA TRP A 78 -16.33 -8.94 0.86
C TRP A 78 -16.58 -7.45 1.02
N TRP A 79 -16.79 -6.74 -0.09
CA TRP A 79 -17.00 -5.30 -0.07
C TRP A 79 -18.32 -4.91 0.59
N LYS A 80 -19.37 -5.71 0.39
CA LYS A 80 -20.64 -5.51 1.09
C LYS A 80 -20.48 -5.67 2.60
N THR A 81 -19.78 -6.71 3.04
CA THR A 81 -19.62 -7.02 4.47
C THR A 81 -18.67 -6.02 5.16
N ARG A 82 -17.56 -5.67 4.52
CA ARG A 82 -16.51 -4.83 5.12
C ARG A 82 -16.76 -3.34 5.00
N TYR A 83 -17.35 -2.90 3.89
CA TYR A 83 -17.46 -1.47 3.56
C TYR A 83 -18.89 -1.01 3.29
N HIS A 84 -19.86 -1.91 3.35
CA HIS A 84 -21.28 -1.63 3.04
C HIS A 84 -21.48 -1.07 1.62
N VAL A 85 -20.68 -1.53 0.66
CA VAL A 85 -20.75 -1.18 -0.75
C VAL A 85 -21.26 -2.35 -1.56
N ASP A 86 -22.34 -2.14 -2.29
CA ASP A 86 -22.91 -3.12 -3.22
C ASP A 86 -22.21 -2.97 -4.59
N LEU A 87 -21.21 -3.83 -4.84
CA LEU A 87 -20.55 -3.89 -6.13
C LEU A 87 -21.44 -4.61 -7.15
N ILE A 88 -21.43 -4.13 -8.39
CA ILE A 88 -22.06 -4.81 -9.53
C ILE A 88 -21.05 -5.82 -10.08
N ALA A 89 -21.35 -7.13 -9.97
CA ALA A 89 -20.43 -8.21 -10.34
C ALA A 89 -19.86 -8.07 -11.76
N ASP A 90 -20.69 -7.74 -12.75
CA ASP A 90 -20.30 -7.57 -14.16
C ASP A 90 -19.44 -6.31 -14.42
N ARG A 91 -19.18 -5.51 -13.40
CA ARG A 91 -18.31 -4.32 -13.47
C ARG A 91 -16.92 -4.56 -12.89
N LEU A 92 -16.64 -5.78 -12.44
CA LEU A 92 -15.33 -6.23 -12.04
C LEU A 92 -14.56 -6.78 -13.23
N VAL A 93 -13.30 -6.38 -13.36
CA VAL A 93 -12.36 -6.88 -14.35
C VAL A 93 -11.14 -7.43 -13.62
N PHE A 94 -10.76 -8.67 -13.91
CA PHE A 94 -9.52 -9.25 -13.37
C PHE A 94 -8.29 -8.52 -13.95
N CYS A 95 -7.26 -8.40 -13.11
CA CYS A 95 -5.93 -7.98 -13.55
C CYS A 95 -4.85 -8.70 -12.72
N THR A 96 -3.68 -8.89 -13.31
CA THR A 96 -2.52 -9.52 -12.65
C THR A 96 -1.93 -8.70 -11.50
N GLY A 97 -2.33 -7.44 -11.33
CA GLY A 97 -1.92 -6.59 -10.23
C GLY A 97 -2.43 -5.16 -10.38
N VAL A 98 -2.44 -4.41 -9.29
CA VAL A 98 -2.89 -3.00 -9.29
C VAL A 98 -1.94 -2.12 -10.10
N VAL A 99 -0.63 -2.32 -10.02
CA VAL A 99 0.35 -1.56 -10.82
C VAL A 99 0.19 -1.80 -12.33
N PRO A 100 0.10 -3.05 -12.82
CA PRO A 100 -0.26 -3.32 -14.21
C PRO A 100 -1.59 -2.69 -14.62
N ALA A 101 -2.61 -2.75 -13.75
CA ALA A 101 -3.90 -2.13 -14.00
C ALA A 101 -3.78 -0.61 -14.20
N ILE A 102 -3.18 0.10 -13.25
CA ILE A 102 -3.00 1.57 -13.33
C ILE A 102 -2.22 1.96 -14.59
N SER A 103 -1.15 1.23 -14.90
CA SER A 103 -0.32 1.48 -16.10
C SER A 103 -1.13 1.33 -17.40
N SER A 104 -1.92 0.26 -17.52
CA SER A 104 -2.80 0.02 -18.66
C SER A 104 -3.91 1.06 -18.78
N ILE A 105 -4.57 1.38 -17.64
CA ILE A 105 -5.65 2.35 -17.58
C ILE A 105 -5.16 3.72 -18.04
N ILE A 106 -4.04 4.23 -17.50
CA ILE A 106 -3.45 5.51 -17.89
C ILE A 106 -3.25 5.55 -19.40
N ARG A 107 -2.63 4.51 -19.97
CA ARG A 107 -2.38 4.43 -21.41
C ARG A 107 -3.67 4.44 -22.25
N LYS A 108 -4.74 3.84 -21.72
CA LYS A 108 -6.01 3.68 -22.45
C LYS A 108 -6.94 4.89 -22.38
N ILE A 109 -6.93 5.63 -21.26
CA ILE A 109 -7.90 6.72 -21.05
C ILE A 109 -7.29 8.12 -21.20
N THR A 110 -5.97 8.19 -21.42
CA THR A 110 -5.25 9.46 -21.65
C THR A 110 -4.51 9.41 -22.99
N THR A 111 -4.08 10.56 -23.49
CA THR A 111 -3.16 10.67 -24.63
C THR A 111 -1.73 10.98 -24.16
N PRO A 112 -0.70 10.70 -25.01
CA PRO A 112 0.67 11.05 -24.66
C PRO A 112 0.81 12.53 -24.29
N ASN A 113 1.64 12.79 -23.28
CA ASN A 113 1.92 14.14 -22.77
C ASN A 113 0.81 14.80 -21.94
N GLU A 114 -0.35 14.16 -21.75
CA GLU A 114 -1.33 14.62 -20.77
C GLU A 114 -0.80 14.47 -19.34
N ASN A 115 -1.35 15.27 -18.45
CA ASN A 115 -1.00 15.29 -17.03
C ASN A 115 -1.79 14.23 -16.26
N VAL A 116 -1.09 13.49 -15.41
CA VAL A 116 -1.69 12.65 -14.37
C VAL A 116 -1.29 13.20 -13.01
N LEU A 117 -2.29 13.56 -12.20
CA LEU A 117 -2.08 14.18 -10.90
C LEU A 117 -1.92 13.12 -9.81
N ILE A 118 -0.93 13.32 -8.94
CA ILE A 118 -0.69 12.55 -7.72
C ILE A 118 -0.44 13.48 -6.53
N GLN A 119 -0.74 13.01 -5.31
CA GLN A 119 -0.55 13.77 -4.07
C GLN A 119 0.66 13.24 -3.32
N THR A 120 1.78 13.97 -3.34
CA THR A 120 3.05 13.55 -2.76
C THR A 120 3.26 14.03 -1.31
N PRO A 121 3.99 13.22 -0.47
CA PRO A 121 4.65 11.96 -0.78
C PRO A 121 3.65 10.83 -1.03
N VAL A 122 3.90 9.99 -2.03
CA VAL A 122 3.01 8.89 -2.42
C VAL A 122 3.81 7.71 -2.97
N TYR A 123 3.18 6.56 -3.09
CA TYR A 123 3.77 5.34 -3.63
C TYR A 123 4.56 5.61 -4.93
N ASN A 124 5.86 5.36 -4.86
CA ASN A 124 6.82 5.75 -5.89
C ASN A 124 6.55 5.14 -7.27
N ILE A 125 5.91 3.97 -7.35
CA ILE A 125 5.61 3.33 -8.63
C ILE A 125 4.55 4.10 -9.43
N PHE A 126 3.77 4.98 -8.81
CA PHE A 126 2.86 5.85 -9.58
C PHE A 126 3.63 6.76 -10.55
N PHE A 127 4.79 7.28 -10.15
CA PHE A 127 5.67 8.02 -11.05
C PHE A 127 6.05 7.17 -12.28
N ASN A 128 6.44 5.91 -12.05
CA ASN A 128 6.79 4.99 -13.13
C ASN A 128 5.58 4.67 -14.04
N CYS A 129 4.39 4.43 -13.44
CA CYS A 129 3.16 4.20 -14.21
C CYS A 129 2.83 5.36 -15.15
N ILE A 130 3.14 6.60 -14.74
CA ILE A 130 2.88 7.81 -15.52
C ILE A 130 3.97 8.00 -16.59
N LEU A 131 5.24 8.04 -16.16
CA LEU A 131 6.37 8.39 -17.02
C LEU A 131 6.65 7.33 -18.09
N ASN A 132 6.61 6.04 -17.72
CA ASN A 132 6.85 4.93 -18.66
C ASN A 132 5.77 4.85 -19.75
N ASN A 133 4.62 5.45 -19.51
CA ASN A 133 3.54 5.54 -20.51
C ASN A 133 3.55 6.88 -21.28
N GLY A 134 4.57 7.71 -21.14
CA GLY A 134 4.71 8.97 -21.88
C GLY A 134 3.74 10.07 -21.43
N ARG A 135 3.26 10.02 -20.19
CA ARG A 135 2.44 11.06 -19.55
C ARG A 135 3.30 11.91 -18.63
N ARG A 136 2.77 13.06 -18.22
CA ARG A 136 3.44 13.97 -17.30
C ARG A 136 2.93 13.79 -15.89
N VAL A 137 3.84 13.74 -14.92
CA VAL A 137 3.49 13.79 -13.50
C VAL A 137 3.17 15.22 -13.10
N VAL A 138 2.02 15.43 -12.47
CA VAL A 138 1.68 16.66 -11.77
C VAL A 138 1.53 16.34 -10.29
N GLU A 139 2.44 16.86 -9.48
CA GLU A 139 2.41 16.68 -8.04
C GLU A 139 1.56 17.75 -7.37
N SER A 140 0.63 17.35 -6.50
CA SER A 140 -0.01 18.21 -5.51
C SER A 140 0.53 17.82 -4.13
N PRO A 141 1.57 18.50 -3.61
CA PRO A 141 2.18 18.12 -2.36
C PRO A 141 1.21 18.26 -1.20
N LEU A 142 1.18 17.25 -0.34
CA LEU A 142 0.48 17.31 0.93
C LEU A 142 1.20 18.26 1.89
N VAL A 143 0.45 18.97 2.69
CA VAL A 143 0.98 19.87 3.73
C VAL A 143 1.27 19.07 4.99
N TYR A 144 2.48 19.21 5.50
CA TYR A 144 2.93 18.57 6.72
C TYR A 144 3.08 19.60 7.85
N ASP A 145 2.39 19.37 8.98
CA ASP A 145 2.37 20.27 10.14
C ASP A 145 3.35 19.87 11.27
N GLY A 146 4.15 18.83 11.06
CA GLY A 146 5.03 18.23 12.06
C GLY A 146 4.46 16.94 12.67
N ARG A 147 3.20 16.60 12.42
CA ARG A 147 2.53 15.37 12.91
C ARG A 147 1.61 14.71 11.90
N HIS A 148 0.92 15.51 11.09
CA HIS A 148 -0.11 15.05 10.16
C HIS A 148 0.14 15.59 8.78
N TYR A 149 -0.44 14.91 7.81
CA TYR A 149 -0.50 15.37 6.43
C TYR A 149 -1.94 15.71 6.08
N GLU A 150 -2.11 16.85 5.41
CA GLU A 150 -3.40 17.32 4.93
C GLU A 150 -3.30 17.74 3.46
N ILE A 151 -4.45 17.81 2.77
CA ILE A 151 -4.51 18.23 1.38
C ILE A 151 -4.56 19.75 1.30
N ASP A 152 -3.66 20.34 0.51
CA ASP A 152 -3.81 21.71 0.05
C ASP A 152 -4.84 21.74 -1.08
N PHE A 153 -6.08 22.04 -0.74
CA PHE A 153 -7.17 22.05 -1.70
C PHE A 153 -7.11 23.19 -2.70
N GLU A 154 -6.43 24.29 -2.40
CA GLU A 154 -6.24 25.40 -3.34
C GLU A 154 -5.23 24.99 -4.42
N ASP A 155 -4.13 24.36 -4.01
CA ASP A 155 -3.13 23.81 -4.93
C ASP A 155 -3.73 22.68 -5.77
N LEU A 156 -4.49 21.77 -5.14
CA LEU A 156 -5.16 20.66 -5.82
C LEU A 156 -6.12 21.19 -6.89
N GLU A 157 -7.02 22.12 -6.57
CA GLU A 157 -7.98 22.67 -7.50
C GLU A 157 -7.28 23.39 -8.67
N ARG A 158 -6.27 24.21 -8.40
CA ARG A 158 -5.50 24.89 -9.43
C ARG A 158 -4.88 23.93 -10.45
N LYS A 159 -4.39 22.77 -9.99
CA LYS A 159 -3.78 21.73 -10.82
C LYS A 159 -4.81 20.90 -11.58
N LEU A 160 -5.95 20.61 -10.97
CA LEU A 160 -7.08 19.96 -11.64
C LEU A 160 -7.69 20.85 -12.71
N ALA A 161 -7.72 22.19 -12.53
CA ALA A 161 -8.25 23.15 -13.50
C ALA A 161 -7.39 23.27 -14.78
N ASN A 162 -6.19 22.73 -14.81
CA ASN A 162 -5.40 22.68 -16.02
C ASN A 162 -6.04 21.73 -17.03
N PRO A 163 -6.42 22.16 -18.25
CA PRO A 163 -7.10 21.31 -19.22
C PRO A 163 -6.27 20.10 -19.70
N GLN A 164 -4.97 20.12 -19.46
CA GLN A 164 -4.09 18.96 -19.71
C GLN A 164 -4.18 17.89 -18.61
N THR A 165 -4.76 18.21 -17.45
CA THR A 165 -4.90 17.25 -16.34
C THR A 165 -6.19 16.48 -16.53
N THR A 166 -6.08 15.21 -16.91
CA THR A 166 -7.22 14.35 -17.28
C THR A 166 -7.47 13.21 -16.31
N VAL A 167 -6.46 12.86 -15.51
CA VAL A 167 -6.53 11.77 -14.54
C VAL A 167 -5.88 12.18 -13.23
N MET A 168 -6.47 11.77 -12.11
CA MET A 168 -5.87 11.79 -10.78
C MET A 168 -5.75 10.36 -10.25
N ILE A 169 -4.57 9.97 -9.76
CA ILE A 169 -4.40 8.73 -8.99
C ILE A 169 -4.54 9.08 -7.52
N LEU A 170 -5.58 8.58 -6.90
CA LEU A 170 -5.86 8.71 -5.47
C LEU A 170 -5.37 7.47 -4.74
N CYS A 171 -4.44 7.63 -3.80
CA CYS A 171 -3.99 6.56 -2.90
C CYS A 171 -4.89 6.54 -1.65
N ASN A 172 -5.70 5.51 -1.47
CA ASN A 172 -6.70 5.45 -0.40
C ASN A 172 -6.87 4.04 0.17
N PRO A 173 -6.29 3.70 1.32
CA PRO A 173 -5.44 4.51 2.22
C PRO A 173 -4.12 4.95 1.61
N HIS A 174 -3.56 6.06 2.10
CA HIS A 174 -2.42 6.73 1.50
C HIS A 174 -1.07 6.18 1.99
N ASN A 175 -0.32 5.53 1.13
CA ASN A 175 1.06 5.09 1.35
C ASN A 175 2.04 6.15 0.79
N PRO A 176 3.05 6.65 1.55
CA PRO A 176 3.66 6.03 2.74
C PRO A 176 3.13 6.52 4.09
N ILE A 177 2.31 7.54 4.15
CA ILE A 177 1.93 8.25 5.39
C ILE A 177 0.90 7.51 6.25
N GLY A 178 0.29 6.41 5.74
CA GLY A 178 -0.69 5.61 6.46
C GLY A 178 -2.02 6.34 6.73
N LYS A 179 -2.34 7.39 5.98
CA LYS A 179 -3.56 8.20 6.15
C LYS A 179 -4.78 7.48 5.58
N VAL A 180 -5.87 7.46 6.33
CA VAL A 180 -7.21 7.11 5.82
C VAL A 180 -7.96 8.42 5.61
N TRP A 181 -8.38 8.70 4.38
CA TRP A 181 -9.13 9.88 4.05
C TRP A 181 -10.57 9.74 4.53
N ASP A 182 -11.08 10.75 5.22
CA ASP A 182 -12.46 10.78 5.66
C ASP A 182 -13.42 11.05 4.48
N ARG A 183 -14.73 10.82 4.73
CA ARG A 183 -15.77 10.96 3.72
C ARG A 183 -15.86 12.38 3.16
N ASP A 184 -15.70 13.40 3.98
CA ASP A 184 -15.84 14.80 3.57
C ASP A 184 -14.65 15.22 2.69
N THR A 185 -13.44 14.79 3.04
CA THR A 185 -12.23 14.96 2.24
C THR A 185 -12.40 14.29 0.87
N LEU A 186 -12.85 13.02 0.83
CA LEU A 186 -13.09 12.30 -0.42
C LEU A 186 -14.20 12.94 -1.27
N ALA A 187 -15.26 13.42 -0.64
CA ALA A 187 -16.34 14.13 -1.33
C ALA A 187 -15.85 15.43 -1.97
N ARG A 188 -14.98 16.17 -1.29
CA ARG A 188 -14.37 17.39 -1.82
C ARG A 188 -13.45 17.10 -3.00
N ILE A 189 -12.61 16.05 -2.91
CA ILE A 189 -11.80 15.58 -4.05
C ILE A 189 -12.71 15.23 -5.23
N GLY A 190 -13.75 14.44 -4.99
CA GLY A 190 -14.70 14.02 -6.01
C GLY A 190 -15.38 15.20 -6.72
N ALA A 191 -15.86 16.18 -5.94
CA ALA A 191 -16.49 17.38 -6.48
C ALA A 191 -15.53 18.19 -7.37
N LEU A 192 -14.26 18.35 -6.97
CA LEU A 192 -13.25 19.04 -7.77
C LEU A 192 -12.92 18.27 -9.06
N CYS A 193 -12.75 16.95 -8.97
CA CYS A 193 -12.50 16.11 -10.16
C CYS A 193 -13.66 16.16 -11.14
N LEU A 194 -14.90 16.12 -10.67
CA LEU A 194 -16.11 16.28 -11.51
C LEU A 194 -16.17 17.65 -12.16
N LYS A 195 -15.93 18.72 -11.37
CA LYS A 195 -15.92 20.10 -11.86
C LYS A 195 -14.94 20.33 -13.02
N HIS A 196 -13.78 19.68 -12.96
CA HIS A 196 -12.70 19.85 -13.91
C HIS A 196 -12.56 18.68 -14.92
N HIS A 197 -13.55 17.78 -14.96
CA HIS A 197 -13.58 16.61 -15.86
C HIS A 197 -12.37 15.68 -15.75
N VAL A 198 -11.83 15.52 -14.55
CA VAL A 198 -10.70 14.64 -14.22
C VAL A 198 -11.23 13.30 -13.75
N ILE A 199 -10.79 12.19 -14.36
CA ILE A 199 -11.15 10.82 -13.93
C ILE A 199 -10.30 10.44 -12.73
N VAL A 200 -10.91 9.81 -11.71
CA VAL A 200 -10.19 9.32 -10.53
C VAL A 200 -9.87 7.84 -10.69
N ILE A 201 -8.59 7.48 -10.60
CA ILE A 201 -8.14 6.11 -10.35
C ILE A 201 -7.90 6.00 -8.85
N SER A 202 -8.77 5.30 -8.12
CA SER A 202 -8.62 5.07 -6.69
C SER A 202 -7.87 3.77 -6.45
N ASP A 203 -6.63 3.87 -5.99
CA ASP A 203 -5.85 2.71 -5.53
C ASP A 203 -6.22 2.40 -4.08
N GLU A 204 -7.02 1.35 -3.90
CA GLU A 204 -7.53 0.90 -2.62
C GLU A 204 -6.92 -0.44 -2.16
N ILE A 205 -5.72 -0.76 -2.66
CA ILE A 205 -5.02 -2.02 -2.33
C ILE A 205 -4.74 -2.21 -0.83
N HIS A 206 -4.73 -1.13 -0.06
CA HIS A 206 -4.51 -1.14 1.40
C HIS A 206 -5.80 -1.01 2.23
N CYS A 207 -6.98 -1.02 1.61
CA CYS A 207 -8.26 -0.75 2.25
C CYS A 207 -8.55 -1.62 3.49
N ASP A 208 -8.17 -2.90 3.45
CA ASP A 208 -8.38 -3.86 4.53
C ASP A 208 -7.40 -3.69 5.71
N LEU A 209 -6.31 -2.96 5.52
CA LEU A 209 -5.20 -2.85 6.48
C LEU A 209 -5.29 -1.59 7.35
N THR A 210 -6.50 -1.22 7.75
CA THR A 210 -6.73 -0.14 8.71
C THR A 210 -6.48 -0.62 10.14
N ASN A 211 -6.07 0.30 11.02
CA ASN A 211 -5.94 0.00 12.45
C ASN A 211 -7.31 -0.41 13.04
N PRO A 212 -7.35 -1.23 14.11
CA PRO A 212 -8.60 -1.52 14.82
C PRO A 212 -9.35 -0.24 15.18
N GLY A 213 -10.66 -0.23 14.93
CA GLY A 213 -11.53 0.94 15.15
C GLY A 213 -11.50 2.00 14.03
N ILE A 214 -10.61 1.90 13.06
CA ILE A 214 -10.58 2.78 11.89
C ILE A 214 -11.28 2.09 10.71
N THR A 215 -12.23 2.80 10.11
CA THR A 215 -12.98 2.32 8.95
C THR A 215 -12.51 3.02 7.68
N HIS A 216 -12.19 2.24 6.66
CA HIS A 216 -11.91 2.76 5.32
C HIS A 216 -13.22 3.22 4.64
N THR A 217 -13.16 4.32 3.92
CA THR A 217 -14.26 4.79 3.08
C THR A 217 -13.87 4.59 1.61
N PRO A 218 -14.50 3.67 0.88
CA PRO A 218 -14.26 3.51 -0.55
C PRO A 218 -14.69 4.76 -1.34
N PHE A 219 -13.84 5.22 -2.26
CA PHE A 219 -14.15 6.42 -3.04
C PHE A 219 -15.44 6.26 -3.87
N VAL A 220 -15.67 5.08 -4.39
CA VAL A 220 -16.87 4.72 -5.15
C VAL A 220 -18.17 4.88 -4.34
N SER A 221 -18.11 4.91 -3.02
CA SER A 221 -19.26 5.05 -2.11
C SER A 221 -19.64 6.49 -1.77
N ILE A 222 -18.90 7.47 -2.27
CA ILE A 222 -19.08 8.88 -1.90
C ILE A 222 -20.40 9.42 -2.45
N SER A 223 -20.59 9.28 -3.76
CA SER A 223 -21.85 9.63 -4.45
C SER A 223 -21.98 8.84 -5.77
N PRO A 224 -23.17 8.76 -6.37
CA PRO A 224 -23.34 8.17 -7.70
C PRO A 224 -22.48 8.84 -8.78
N GLU A 225 -22.27 10.15 -8.71
CA GLU A 225 -21.45 10.91 -9.66
C GLU A 225 -19.98 10.56 -9.49
N CYS A 226 -19.49 10.47 -8.26
CA CYS A 226 -18.13 10.01 -7.96
C CYS A 226 -17.92 8.58 -8.45
N ALA A 227 -18.86 7.68 -8.18
CA ALA A 227 -18.82 6.30 -8.67
C ALA A 227 -18.74 6.23 -10.19
N ASN A 228 -19.53 7.07 -10.89
CA ASN A 228 -19.54 7.11 -12.35
C ASN A 228 -18.26 7.72 -12.96
N ASN A 229 -17.46 8.44 -12.19
CA ASN A 229 -16.18 9.07 -12.57
C ASN A 229 -14.96 8.37 -11.96
N CYS A 230 -15.12 7.15 -11.45
CA CYS A 230 -14.08 6.43 -10.70
C CYS A 230 -13.74 5.08 -11.34
N ILE A 231 -12.46 4.75 -11.26
CA ILE A 231 -11.91 3.42 -11.50
C ILE A 231 -11.26 2.97 -10.19
N THR A 232 -11.81 1.97 -9.51
CA THR A 232 -11.29 1.47 -8.25
C THR A 232 -10.40 0.26 -8.48
N CYS A 233 -9.14 0.32 -8.05
CA CYS A 233 -8.20 -0.80 -8.07
C CYS A 233 -8.14 -1.44 -6.68
N MET A 234 -8.37 -2.75 -6.61
CA MET A 234 -8.44 -3.51 -5.37
C MET A 234 -7.76 -4.87 -5.52
N ALA A 235 -7.20 -5.39 -4.44
CA ALA A 235 -6.54 -6.70 -4.47
C ALA A 235 -6.42 -7.32 -3.08
N PRO A 236 -6.49 -8.66 -2.95
CA PRO A 236 -6.19 -9.35 -1.70
C PRO A 236 -4.69 -9.43 -1.40
N THR A 237 -3.84 -8.99 -2.32
CA THR A 237 -2.40 -9.27 -2.32
C THR A 237 -1.64 -8.63 -1.16
N LYS A 238 -2.01 -7.41 -0.74
CA LYS A 238 -1.44 -6.75 0.43
C LYS A 238 -2.10 -7.21 1.72
N THR A 239 -3.41 -7.41 1.68
CA THR A 239 -4.22 -7.87 2.81
C THR A 239 -3.77 -9.24 3.31
N PHE A 240 -3.50 -10.19 2.41
CA PHE A 240 -3.21 -11.59 2.74
C PHE A 240 -1.78 -12.03 2.42
N ASN A 241 -0.87 -11.09 2.13
CA ASN A 241 0.54 -11.40 1.83
C ASN A 241 0.73 -12.37 0.66
N ILE A 242 -0.02 -12.19 -0.42
CA ILE A 242 0.00 -13.05 -1.61
C ILE A 242 0.37 -12.28 -2.90
N ALA A 243 1.22 -11.28 -2.78
CA ALA A 243 1.62 -10.44 -3.93
C ALA A 243 2.24 -11.27 -5.09
N GLY A 244 2.97 -12.33 -4.76
CA GLY A 244 3.56 -13.24 -5.75
C GLY A 244 2.56 -14.04 -6.59
N LEU A 245 1.29 -14.10 -6.17
CA LEU A 245 0.22 -14.79 -6.91
C LEU A 245 -0.43 -13.91 -8.00
N GLN A 246 -0.08 -12.62 -8.07
CA GLN A 246 -0.46 -11.72 -9.16
C GLN A 246 -1.97 -11.72 -9.44
N THR A 247 -2.76 -11.21 -8.49
CA THR A 247 -4.21 -11.10 -8.59
C THR A 247 -4.70 -9.75 -8.11
N ALA A 248 -5.57 -9.12 -8.87
CA ALA A 248 -6.25 -7.87 -8.56
C ALA A 248 -7.59 -7.80 -9.28
N ALA A 249 -8.43 -6.88 -8.87
CA ALA A 249 -9.63 -6.50 -9.60
C ALA A 249 -9.66 -5.00 -9.84
N VAL A 250 -10.24 -4.61 -10.97
CA VAL A 250 -10.59 -3.24 -11.30
C VAL A 250 -12.10 -3.14 -11.38
N TYR A 251 -12.69 -2.28 -10.55
CA TYR A 251 -14.13 -2.04 -10.52
C TYR A 251 -14.47 -0.72 -11.19
N VAL A 252 -15.35 -0.74 -12.19
CA VAL A 252 -15.71 0.43 -12.97
C VAL A 252 -17.23 0.47 -13.21
N PRO A 253 -18.02 1.20 -12.41
CA PRO A 253 -19.48 1.24 -12.55
C PRO A 253 -19.94 1.83 -13.87
N ASN A 254 -19.26 2.86 -14.39
CA ASN A 254 -19.57 3.51 -15.66
C ASN A 254 -19.38 2.54 -16.84
N PRO A 255 -20.43 2.26 -17.64
CA PRO A 255 -20.35 1.28 -18.73
C PRO A 255 -19.34 1.63 -19.83
N GLN A 256 -19.24 2.91 -20.18
CA GLN A 256 -18.34 3.36 -21.26
C GLN A 256 -16.88 3.30 -20.77
N LEU A 257 -16.64 3.74 -19.56
CA LEU A 257 -15.32 3.69 -18.94
C LEU A 257 -14.90 2.24 -18.69
N HIS A 258 -15.82 1.39 -18.22
CA HIS A 258 -15.61 -0.05 -18.05
C HIS A 258 -15.15 -0.71 -19.36
N HIS A 259 -15.86 -0.43 -20.48
CA HIS A 259 -15.45 -1.00 -21.77
C HIS A 259 -14.02 -0.58 -22.17
N LYS A 260 -13.66 0.70 -21.97
CA LYS A 260 -12.30 1.19 -22.27
C LYS A 260 -11.25 0.49 -21.40
N VAL A 261 -11.51 0.36 -20.10
CA VAL A 261 -10.60 -0.31 -19.14
C VAL A 261 -10.45 -1.78 -19.49
N TRP A 262 -11.56 -2.49 -19.69
CA TRP A 262 -11.55 -3.89 -20.09
C TRP A 262 -10.73 -4.11 -21.37
N ARG A 263 -10.96 -3.29 -22.41
CA ARG A 263 -10.19 -3.34 -23.66
C ARG A 263 -8.71 -3.06 -23.45
N GLY A 264 -8.38 -2.12 -22.56
CA GLY A 264 -6.99 -1.79 -22.22
C GLY A 264 -6.27 -2.98 -21.60
N LEU A 265 -6.84 -3.55 -20.53
CA LEU A 265 -6.26 -4.66 -19.79
C LEU A 265 -6.07 -5.92 -20.67
N ASN A 266 -7.05 -6.21 -21.54
CA ASN A 266 -6.92 -7.32 -22.49
C ASN A 266 -5.88 -7.03 -23.60
N THR A 267 -5.80 -5.80 -24.12
CA THR A 267 -4.78 -5.43 -25.12
C THR A 267 -3.37 -5.53 -24.58
N ASP A 268 -3.20 -5.28 -23.29
CA ASP A 268 -1.91 -5.35 -22.60
C ASP A 268 -1.59 -6.74 -22.02
N GLU A 269 -2.48 -7.73 -22.27
CA GLU A 269 -2.33 -9.14 -21.84
C GLU A 269 -2.15 -9.27 -20.30
N VAL A 270 -2.84 -8.41 -19.54
CA VAL A 270 -2.78 -8.41 -18.06
C VAL A 270 -4.12 -8.79 -17.39
N ALA A 271 -5.09 -9.23 -18.19
CA ALA A 271 -6.42 -9.62 -17.72
C ALA A 271 -6.62 -11.14 -17.59
N GLU A 272 -5.58 -11.94 -17.83
CA GLU A 272 -5.66 -13.39 -17.72
C GLU A 272 -5.05 -13.90 -16.41
N PRO A 273 -5.77 -14.71 -15.64
CA PRO A 273 -5.26 -15.23 -14.37
C PRO A 273 -4.30 -16.39 -14.57
N ASN A 274 -3.27 -16.47 -13.72
CA ASN A 274 -2.50 -17.68 -13.56
C ASN A 274 -3.28 -18.76 -12.79
N ALA A 275 -2.77 -19.99 -12.80
CA ALA A 275 -3.45 -21.17 -12.25
C ALA A 275 -3.78 -21.12 -10.75
N PHE A 276 -3.19 -20.18 -9.99
CA PHE A 276 -3.34 -20.08 -8.53
C PHE A 276 -4.12 -18.85 -8.09
N ALA A 277 -4.20 -17.82 -8.93
CA ALA A 277 -4.74 -16.50 -8.59
C ALA A 277 -6.21 -16.55 -8.17
N ILE A 278 -7.02 -17.32 -8.87
CA ILE A 278 -8.47 -17.40 -8.67
C ILE A 278 -8.78 -18.11 -7.34
N ASP A 279 -8.23 -19.31 -7.14
CA ASP A 279 -8.50 -20.12 -5.94
C ASP A 279 -8.03 -19.39 -4.67
N ALA A 280 -6.85 -18.75 -4.74
CA ALA A 280 -6.33 -17.95 -3.63
C ALA A 280 -7.23 -16.75 -3.30
N THR A 281 -7.73 -16.02 -4.31
CA THR A 281 -8.62 -14.87 -4.10
C THR A 281 -9.95 -15.29 -3.50
N ILE A 282 -10.56 -16.36 -4.00
CA ILE A 282 -11.83 -16.88 -3.47
C ILE A 282 -11.65 -17.32 -2.01
N ALA A 283 -10.59 -18.08 -1.70
CA ALA A 283 -10.29 -18.51 -0.34
C ALA A 283 -10.05 -17.32 0.61
N ALA A 284 -9.28 -16.33 0.16
CA ALA A 284 -8.99 -15.11 0.90
C ALA A 284 -10.28 -14.39 1.33
N TYR A 285 -11.15 -14.07 0.39
CA TYR A 285 -12.31 -13.25 0.67
C TYR A 285 -13.48 -14.04 1.29
N ARG A 286 -13.60 -15.33 1.03
CA ARG A 286 -14.66 -16.16 1.64
C ARG A 286 -14.34 -16.60 3.07
N LYS A 287 -13.06 -16.80 3.41
CA LYS A 287 -12.67 -17.45 4.66
C LYS A 287 -11.56 -16.71 5.44
N GLY A 288 -10.86 -15.76 4.84
CA GLY A 288 -9.69 -15.12 5.44
C GLY A 288 -9.98 -14.04 6.49
N ALA A 289 -11.25 -13.67 6.72
CA ALA A 289 -11.59 -12.58 7.62
C ALA A 289 -11.05 -12.74 9.06
N PRO A 290 -11.15 -13.92 9.72
CA PRO A 290 -10.60 -14.08 11.07
C PRO A 290 -9.07 -13.89 11.14
N TRP A 291 -8.35 -14.38 10.13
CA TRP A 291 -6.90 -14.20 10.04
C TRP A 291 -6.54 -12.72 9.86
N LEU A 292 -7.26 -12.01 8.99
CA LEU A 292 -7.06 -10.58 8.77
C LEU A 292 -7.31 -9.76 10.03
N ASP A 293 -8.37 -10.04 10.77
CA ASP A 293 -8.70 -9.28 11.97
C ASP A 293 -7.64 -9.49 13.06
N ALA A 294 -7.10 -10.71 13.21
CA ALA A 294 -5.97 -11.00 14.07
C ALA A 294 -4.68 -10.30 13.58
N LEU A 295 -4.40 -10.31 12.28
CA LEU A 295 -3.27 -9.61 11.69
C LEU A 295 -3.33 -8.10 11.95
N ARG A 296 -4.50 -7.48 11.76
CA ARG A 296 -4.69 -6.03 12.00
C ARG A 296 -4.36 -5.65 13.44
N GLN A 297 -4.77 -6.47 14.41
CA GLN A 297 -4.42 -6.25 15.82
C GLN A 297 -2.90 -6.39 16.03
N TYR A 298 -2.27 -7.45 15.51
CA TYR A 298 -0.83 -7.64 15.64
C TYR A 298 -0.02 -6.51 15.00
N LEU A 299 -0.41 -6.04 13.82
CA LEU A 299 0.22 -4.89 13.16
C LEU A 299 0.05 -3.60 13.98
N TYR A 300 -1.12 -3.38 14.56
CA TYR A 300 -1.36 -2.25 15.44
C TYR A 300 -0.45 -2.29 16.67
N ASP A 301 -0.33 -3.46 17.31
CA ASP A 301 0.56 -3.66 18.46
C ASP A 301 2.04 -3.46 18.07
N ASN A 302 2.44 -3.82 16.84
CA ASN A 302 3.77 -3.51 16.32
C ASN A 302 3.98 -2.00 16.15
N LYS A 303 3.00 -1.26 15.65
CA LYS A 303 3.07 0.21 15.53
C LYS A 303 3.21 0.87 16.90
N GLN A 304 2.43 0.43 17.91
CA GLN A 304 2.54 0.94 19.28
C GLN A 304 3.93 0.67 19.87
N ALA A 305 4.50 -0.51 19.62
CA ALA A 305 5.86 -0.83 20.05
C ALA A 305 6.93 0.06 19.40
N VAL A 306 6.74 0.46 18.15
CA VAL A 306 7.63 1.44 17.49
C VAL A 306 7.52 2.80 18.15
N ASP A 307 6.32 3.31 18.38
CA ASP A 307 6.10 4.62 19.00
C ASP A 307 6.69 4.68 20.42
N GLU A 308 6.47 3.63 21.21
CA GLU A 308 7.07 3.50 22.56
C GLU A 308 8.59 3.46 22.48
N PHE A 309 9.16 2.63 21.59
CA PHE A 309 10.61 2.52 21.45
C PHE A 309 11.23 3.85 21.02
N LEU A 310 10.66 4.55 20.05
CA LEU A 310 11.18 5.83 19.56
C LEU A 310 11.12 6.89 20.66
N SER A 311 10.01 7.02 21.37
CA SER A 311 9.86 8.00 22.44
C SER A 311 10.88 7.81 23.56
N LEU A 312 11.21 6.56 23.91
CA LEU A 312 12.17 6.24 24.98
C LEU A 312 13.65 6.31 24.52
N ASN A 313 13.93 5.98 23.27
CA ASN A 313 15.30 5.76 22.81
C ASN A 313 15.78 6.75 21.74
N LEU A 314 14.87 7.33 20.96
CA LEU A 314 15.16 8.20 19.83
C LEU A 314 14.15 9.37 19.77
N PRO A 315 14.09 10.24 20.81
CA PRO A 315 13.03 11.25 20.94
C PRO A 315 12.99 12.28 19.80
N ASN A 316 14.01 12.37 18.96
CA ASN A 316 14.07 13.23 17.78
C ASN A 316 13.70 12.50 16.48
N VAL A 317 13.25 11.24 16.55
CA VAL A 317 12.63 10.52 15.44
C VAL A 317 11.14 10.40 15.72
N HIS A 318 10.30 10.90 14.85
CA HIS A 318 8.86 10.88 15.04
C HIS A 318 8.18 9.99 14.02
N CYS A 319 7.35 9.06 14.49
CA CYS A 319 6.46 8.32 13.61
C CYS A 319 5.23 9.16 13.29
N ILE A 320 4.90 9.29 12.01
CA ILE A 320 3.66 9.95 11.59
C ILE A 320 2.48 9.08 12.01
N ALA A 321 1.42 9.71 12.53
CA ALA A 321 0.22 9.02 13.00
C ALA A 321 -0.40 8.18 11.87
N SER A 322 -0.12 6.88 11.90
CA SER A 322 -0.58 5.93 10.87
C SER A 322 -1.93 5.33 11.26
N GLN A 323 -2.93 5.47 10.39
CA GLN A 323 -4.27 4.89 10.54
C GLN A 323 -4.42 3.58 9.77
N ALA A 324 -3.56 3.32 8.79
CA ALA A 324 -3.63 2.16 7.92
C ALA A 324 -2.23 1.69 7.48
N THR A 325 -2.19 0.59 6.74
CA THR A 325 -0.99 -0.08 6.22
C THR A 325 -0.12 -0.71 7.31
N TYR A 326 0.92 -1.39 6.93
CA TYR A 326 2.01 -1.88 7.81
C TYR A 326 3.32 -1.14 7.51
N LEU A 327 3.21 0.03 6.89
CA LEU A 327 4.34 0.88 6.51
C LEU A 327 4.29 2.14 7.36
N LEU A 328 5.36 2.38 8.11
CA LEU A 328 5.48 3.56 8.95
C LEU A 328 6.36 4.60 8.26
N TRP A 329 5.95 5.86 8.37
CA TRP A 329 6.65 7.01 7.85
C TRP A 329 7.32 7.74 9.00
N LEU A 330 8.66 7.68 9.06
CA LEU A 330 9.46 8.21 10.16
C LEU A 330 10.07 9.54 9.76
N ASP A 331 9.74 10.60 10.49
CA ASP A 331 10.41 11.90 10.38
C ASP A 331 11.79 11.79 11.05
N VAL A 332 12.82 11.95 10.25
CA VAL A 332 14.24 11.95 10.64
C VAL A 332 14.90 13.29 10.36
N SER A 333 14.10 14.35 10.21
CA SER A 333 14.55 15.71 9.85
C SER A 333 15.58 16.27 10.83
N ALA A 334 15.57 15.84 12.09
CA ALA A 334 16.58 16.18 13.08
C ALA A 334 17.99 15.65 12.74
N TYR A 335 18.08 14.68 11.84
CA TYR A 335 19.34 14.00 11.51
C TYR A 335 19.78 14.21 10.06
N THR A 336 18.86 14.50 9.14
CA THR A 336 19.18 14.61 7.72
C THR A 336 18.14 15.43 6.95
N ASP A 337 18.61 16.03 5.86
CA ASP A 337 17.82 16.59 4.76
C ASP A 337 17.97 15.75 3.46
N ASP A 338 18.74 14.65 3.53
CA ASP A 338 18.97 13.68 2.45
C ASP A 338 18.74 12.25 2.98
N SER A 339 17.49 11.80 2.89
CA SER A 339 17.10 10.46 3.36
C SER A 339 17.74 9.34 2.55
N HIS A 340 18.11 9.56 1.29
CA HIS A 340 18.79 8.54 0.48
C HIS A 340 20.18 8.24 1.05
N ARG A 341 20.97 9.29 1.28
CA ARG A 341 22.27 9.17 1.92
C ARG A 341 22.14 8.55 3.32
N PHE A 342 21.14 9.00 4.09
CA PHE A 342 20.96 8.52 5.46
C PHE A 342 20.53 7.05 5.52
N ALA A 343 19.63 6.58 4.68
CA ALA A 343 19.25 5.17 4.58
C ALA A 343 20.45 4.29 4.20
N ASN A 344 21.30 4.74 3.28
CA ASN A 344 22.53 4.03 2.92
C ASN A 344 23.53 3.98 4.06
N GLU A 345 23.70 5.06 4.83
CA GLU A 345 24.55 5.07 6.03
C GLU A 345 24.05 4.08 7.10
N ILE A 346 22.74 4.05 7.35
CA ILE A 346 22.10 3.09 8.28
C ILE A 346 22.41 1.65 7.83
N ARG A 347 22.18 1.36 6.55
CA ARG A 347 22.40 0.03 5.97
C ARG A 347 23.87 -0.39 6.10
N GLN A 348 24.81 0.48 5.74
CA GLN A 348 26.25 0.21 5.82
C GLN A 348 26.74 -0.02 7.26
N LYS A 349 26.25 0.79 8.22
CA LYS A 349 26.71 0.73 9.60
C LYS A 349 26.09 -0.40 10.42
N THR A 350 24.86 -0.80 10.13
CA THR A 350 24.09 -1.71 10.98
C THR A 350 23.40 -2.85 10.23
N GLY A 351 23.45 -2.84 8.90
CA GLY A 351 22.74 -3.80 8.06
C GLY A 351 21.21 -3.59 8.00
N LEU A 352 20.65 -2.55 8.63
CA LEU A 352 19.23 -2.28 8.52
C LEU A 352 18.93 -1.64 7.15
N PHE A 353 18.09 -2.32 6.37
CA PHE A 353 17.67 -1.84 5.05
C PHE A 353 16.22 -1.32 5.10
N VAL A 354 16.06 0.00 5.01
CA VAL A 354 14.78 0.72 4.96
C VAL A 354 14.69 1.53 3.67
N SER A 355 13.48 1.95 3.27
CA SER A 355 13.32 2.81 2.09
C SER A 355 13.64 4.27 2.43
N ALA A 356 14.36 4.92 1.53
CA ALA A 356 14.58 6.36 1.60
C ALA A 356 13.31 7.11 1.20
N GLY A 357 12.96 8.13 1.95
CA GLY A 357 11.73 8.88 1.70
C GLY A 357 11.78 9.73 0.41
N THR A 358 12.97 10.08 -0.10
CA THR A 358 13.15 10.76 -1.39
C THR A 358 12.47 10.03 -2.55
N GLU A 359 12.32 8.71 -2.48
CA GLU A 359 11.66 7.90 -3.51
C GLU A 359 10.18 8.23 -3.69
N TYR A 360 9.54 8.85 -2.68
CA TYR A 360 8.10 9.09 -2.63
C TYR A 360 7.67 10.51 -3.04
N GLY A 361 8.64 11.37 -3.40
CA GLY A 361 8.40 12.78 -3.76
C GLY A 361 8.05 13.67 -2.55
N GLY A 362 7.54 14.86 -2.82
CA GLY A 362 7.15 15.83 -1.79
C GLY A 362 8.30 16.16 -0.83
N ASN A 363 8.02 16.13 0.47
CA ASN A 363 9.02 16.39 1.52
C ASN A 363 9.80 15.14 1.97
N GLY A 364 9.76 14.06 1.20
CA GLY A 364 10.34 12.76 1.54
C GLY A 364 11.83 12.74 1.87
N ALA A 365 12.59 13.78 1.44
CA ALA A 365 14.02 13.90 1.75
C ALA A 365 14.36 13.87 3.26
N LYS A 366 13.37 14.12 4.12
CA LYS A 366 13.51 14.13 5.58
C LYS A 366 12.89 12.91 6.27
N PHE A 367 12.53 11.88 5.49
CA PHE A 367 11.76 10.73 6.00
C PHE A 367 12.40 9.40 5.62
N LEU A 368 12.08 8.37 6.41
CA LEU A 368 12.32 6.96 6.09
C LEU A 368 11.00 6.20 6.13
N ARG A 369 10.85 5.19 5.27
CA ARG A 369 9.72 4.26 5.37
C ARG A 369 10.18 2.92 5.94
N LEU A 370 9.51 2.47 7.02
CA LEU A 370 9.77 1.24 7.74
C LEU A 370 8.59 0.29 7.58
N ASN A 371 8.83 -0.95 7.15
CA ASN A 371 7.83 -2.03 7.15
C ASN A 371 7.84 -2.73 8.52
N VAL A 372 6.67 -2.79 9.18
CA VAL A 372 6.50 -3.41 10.51
C VAL A 372 5.69 -4.72 10.46
N ALA A 373 5.42 -5.26 9.26
CA ALA A 373 4.77 -6.56 9.10
C ALA A 373 5.79 -7.69 9.23
N CYS A 374 6.32 -7.86 10.44
CA CYS A 374 7.29 -8.87 10.80
C CYS A 374 7.08 -9.32 12.25
N PRO A 375 7.60 -10.49 12.65
CA PRO A 375 7.61 -10.94 14.04
C PRO A 375 8.20 -9.91 15.00
N ARG A 376 7.70 -9.87 16.23
CA ARG A 376 8.11 -8.88 17.25
C ARG A 376 9.63 -8.87 17.47
N ALA A 377 10.27 -10.03 17.46
CA ALA A 377 11.73 -10.14 17.60
C ALA A 377 12.48 -9.43 16.46
N THR A 378 12.01 -9.59 15.22
CA THR A 378 12.55 -8.90 14.02
C THR A 378 12.35 -7.39 14.12
N LEU A 379 11.17 -6.95 14.59
CA LEU A 379 10.88 -5.52 14.78
C LEU A 379 11.89 -4.88 15.75
N TYR A 380 12.10 -5.48 16.92
CA TYR A 380 13.05 -4.93 17.89
C TYR A 380 14.51 -5.01 17.44
N ASP A 381 14.91 -6.02 16.66
CA ASP A 381 16.25 -6.04 16.03
C ASP A 381 16.39 -4.83 15.07
N GLY A 382 15.39 -4.56 14.23
CA GLY A 382 15.39 -3.41 13.34
C GLY A 382 15.48 -2.07 14.08
N LEU A 383 14.67 -1.88 15.12
CA LEU A 383 14.68 -0.67 15.93
C LEU A 383 16.02 -0.45 16.67
N ASN A 384 16.63 -1.52 17.20
CA ASN A 384 17.94 -1.45 17.83
C ASN A 384 19.04 -1.12 16.82
N ARG A 385 18.98 -1.63 15.59
CA ARG A 385 19.90 -1.27 14.50
C ARG A 385 19.75 0.20 14.12
N LEU A 386 18.52 0.73 14.02
CA LEU A 386 18.27 2.14 13.78
C LEU A 386 18.87 3.01 14.90
N LYS A 387 18.60 2.66 16.17
CA LYS A 387 19.18 3.34 17.33
C LYS A 387 20.70 3.38 17.26
N ARG A 388 21.34 2.25 16.99
CA ARG A 388 22.81 2.14 16.89
C ARG A 388 23.36 3.01 15.75
N ALA A 389 22.70 3.04 14.59
CA ALA A 389 23.14 3.86 13.46
C ALA A 389 23.11 5.36 13.81
N ILE A 390 22.06 5.82 14.49
CA ILE A 390 21.91 7.22 14.91
C ILE A 390 22.97 7.60 15.97
N ILE A 391 23.22 6.75 16.95
CA ILE A 391 24.26 6.98 17.97
C ILE A 391 25.65 7.07 17.31
N LEU A 392 26.01 6.17 16.41
CA LEU A 392 27.28 6.18 15.69
C LEU A 392 27.46 7.43 14.83
N ARG A 393 26.38 7.99 14.31
CA ARG A 393 26.41 9.27 13.55
C ARG A 393 26.74 10.44 14.48
N SER A 394 26.11 10.52 15.65
CA SER A 394 26.31 11.59 16.62
C SER A 394 27.76 11.63 17.13
N VAL A 395 28.36 10.48 17.40
CA VAL A 395 29.79 10.37 17.83
C VAL A 395 30.73 10.82 16.73
N SER A 396 30.48 10.47 15.47
CA SER A 396 31.33 10.90 14.33
C SER A 396 31.30 12.39 14.11
N TYR A 397 30.16 13.06 14.37
CA TYR A 397 30.03 14.51 14.22
C TYR A 397 30.77 15.29 15.33
N THR A 398 30.76 14.74 16.55
CA THR A 398 31.47 15.35 17.71
C THR A 398 32.98 15.35 17.53
N HIS A 399 33.54 14.32 16.89
CA HIS A 399 34.98 14.24 16.62
C HIS A 399 35.44 15.17 15.48
N LEU A 400 34.56 15.59 14.57
CA LEU A 400 34.88 16.51 13.48
C LEU A 400 34.79 18.00 13.89
N THR A 401 34.18 18.29 15.03
CA THR A 401 33.93 19.67 15.52
C THR A 401 34.83 20.08 16.69
N LEU A 402 35.71 19.21 17.17
CA LEU A 402 36.71 19.61 18.17
C LEU A 402 37.83 20.40 17.49
N PRO A 403 38.14 21.61 17.95
CA PRO A 403 39.28 22.34 17.44
C PRO A 403 40.54 21.53 17.72
N THR A 404 41.34 21.28 16.69
CA THR A 404 42.74 20.84 16.87
C THR A 404 43.48 21.99 17.54
N ASN A 405 43.72 21.84 18.85
CA ASN A 405 44.70 22.70 19.56
C ASN A 405 46.10 22.41 19.09
#